data_28e7fba0678f39fa214f3367b5f84469
#
_entry.id   28e7fba0678f39fa214f3367b5f84469
#
_cell.length_a   1.000
_cell.length_b   1.000
_cell.length_c   1.000
_cell.angle_alpha   90.00
_cell.angle_beta   90.00
_cell.angle_gamma   90.00
#
_symmetry.space_group_name_H-M   'P 1'
#
loop_
_entity.id
_entity.type
_entity.pdbx_description
1 polymer ?
#
loop_
_entity_poly.entity_id
_entity_poly.type
_entity_poly.pdbx_seq_one_letter_code
_entity_poly.pdbx_strand_id
1 'polypeptide(L)'
;YNLVTERGTVEENGMLEWIDGNLGSKVNMKYPCSILNGPHARTSVLSMAFANYGQHLDAGCKVYHNAPHTSSTLISKSVAKDGGKTDYRGSVYFGKNSGGSKSHIECDTILMDDLSSSDTIPFNEIHNSNVALEHEAKVSKVSEDQLYYMMSRGISEEEATAMIVNGFMEPITKELPMEYAVELNSLITMSMEGSVG
;
A
#
# COMPACT_ATOMS: atom_id res chain seq x y z
N TYR A 1 -18.79 3.16 5.73
CA TYR A 1 -17.78 2.54 6.57
C TYR A 1 -17.44 1.17 6.01
N ASN A 2 -16.14 0.90 5.87
CA ASN A 2 -15.60 -0.40 5.50
C ASN A 2 -14.60 -0.83 6.58
N LEU A 3 -14.98 -1.81 7.40
CA LEU A 3 -14.17 -2.32 8.51
C LEU A 3 -13.93 -3.81 8.27
N VAL A 4 -12.71 -4.17 7.89
CA VAL A 4 -12.39 -5.52 7.43
C VAL A 4 -11.23 -6.12 8.24
N THR A 5 -11.40 -7.39 8.62
CA THR A 5 -10.34 -8.20 9.21
C THR A 5 -10.17 -9.48 8.40
N GLU A 6 -8.98 -9.69 7.88
CA GLU A 6 -8.60 -10.88 7.11
C GLU A 6 -7.37 -11.51 7.75
N ARG A 7 -7.32 -12.85 7.79
CA ARG A 7 -6.17 -13.57 8.35
C ARG A 7 -5.87 -14.80 7.52
N GLY A 8 -4.58 -15.04 7.30
CA GLY A 8 -4.08 -16.26 6.65
C GLY A 8 -2.90 -16.84 7.43
N THR A 9 -2.89 -18.16 7.59
CA THR A 9 -1.78 -18.91 8.17
C THR A 9 -0.99 -19.57 7.06
N VAL A 10 0.33 -19.47 7.12
CA VAL A 10 1.24 -20.00 6.10
C VAL A 10 2.12 -21.06 6.74
N GLU A 11 2.02 -22.26 6.22
CA GLU A 11 2.80 -23.41 6.66
C GLU A 11 4.14 -23.50 5.91
N GLU A 12 4.92 -24.54 6.19
CA GLU A 12 6.25 -24.73 5.63
C GLU A 12 6.30 -24.59 4.10
N ASN A 13 7.23 -23.76 3.60
CA ASN A 13 7.43 -23.42 2.19
C ASN A 13 6.21 -22.77 1.50
N GLY A 14 5.13 -22.49 2.23
CA GLY A 14 3.94 -21.85 1.70
C GLY A 14 4.17 -20.38 1.37
N MET A 15 3.30 -19.83 0.50
CA MET A 15 3.25 -18.42 0.17
C MET A 15 1.82 -17.90 0.23
N LEU A 16 1.65 -16.71 0.81
CA LEU A 16 0.38 -15.99 0.85
C LEU A 16 0.58 -14.60 0.25
N GLU A 17 -0.24 -14.26 -0.73
CA GLU A 17 -0.23 -12.95 -1.36
C GLU A 17 -1.54 -12.22 -1.07
N TRP A 18 -1.42 -10.96 -0.66
CA TRP A 18 -2.53 -10.03 -0.50
C TRP A 18 -2.37 -8.89 -1.52
N ILE A 19 -3.38 -8.66 -2.33
CA ILE A 19 -3.47 -7.48 -3.18
C ILE A 19 -4.72 -6.71 -2.75
N ASP A 20 -4.51 -5.54 -2.20
CA ASP A 20 -5.52 -4.78 -1.48
C ASP A 20 -5.73 -3.40 -2.10
N GLY A 21 -6.95 -3.14 -2.60
CA GLY A 21 -7.37 -1.85 -3.15
C GLY A 21 -8.38 -1.16 -2.23
N ASN A 22 -8.04 0.04 -1.77
CA ASN A 22 -8.87 0.84 -0.86
C ASN A 22 -9.33 2.11 -1.57
N LEU A 23 -10.59 2.14 -2.01
CA LEU A 23 -11.22 3.27 -2.70
C LEU A 23 -12.67 3.45 -2.23
N GLY A 24 -13.17 4.68 -2.28
CA GLY A 24 -14.59 5.01 -2.24
C GLY A 24 -15.26 5.11 -0.86
N SER A 25 -14.79 4.47 0.18
CA SER A 25 -15.40 4.57 1.51
C SER A 25 -15.10 5.89 2.21
N LYS A 26 -16.09 6.45 2.94
CA LYS A 26 -15.82 7.60 3.80
C LYS A 26 -14.80 7.29 4.89
N VAL A 27 -14.89 6.10 5.48
CA VAL A 27 -13.90 5.57 6.43
C VAL A 27 -13.63 4.12 6.06
N ASN A 28 -12.37 3.80 5.84
CA ASN A 28 -11.89 2.45 5.64
C ASN A 28 -10.88 2.09 6.73
N MET A 29 -11.01 0.89 7.31
CA MET A 29 -10.00 0.30 8.20
C MET A 29 -9.81 -1.15 7.78
N LYS A 30 -8.69 -1.45 7.15
CA LYS A 30 -8.39 -2.79 6.61
C LYS A 30 -6.94 -3.17 6.85
N TYR A 31 -6.75 -4.28 7.57
CA TYR A 31 -5.43 -4.77 7.97
C TYR A 31 -5.34 -6.28 7.76
N PRO A 32 -5.07 -6.77 6.55
CA PRO A 32 -4.81 -8.19 6.32
C PRO A 32 -3.63 -8.67 7.19
N CYS A 33 -3.76 -9.88 7.70
CA CYS A 33 -2.80 -10.47 8.63
C CYS A 33 -2.26 -11.78 8.09
N SER A 34 -0.93 -11.88 7.97
CA SER A 34 -0.22 -13.10 7.62
C SER A 34 0.47 -13.68 8.86
N ILE A 35 0.25 -14.97 9.12
CA ILE A 35 0.87 -15.70 10.24
C ILE A 35 1.77 -16.78 9.65
N LEU A 36 3.09 -16.55 9.68
CA LEU A 36 4.09 -17.42 9.07
C LEU A 36 4.55 -18.45 10.12
N ASN A 37 3.88 -19.59 10.17
CA ASN A 37 4.09 -20.65 11.18
C ASN A 37 5.05 -21.74 10.72
N GLY A 38 5.25 -21.90 9.43
CA GLY A 38 6.17 -22.92 8.90
C GLY A 38 7.52 -22.35 8.50
N PRO A 39 8.62 -23.11 8.59
CA PRO A 39 9.92 -22.69 8.06
C PRO A 39 9.81 -22.34 6.58
N HIS A 40 10.55 -21.30 6.16
CA HIS A 40 10.54 -20.78 4.79
C HIS A 40 9.18 -20.29 4.27
N ALA A 41 8.19 -20.08 5.14
CA ALA A 41 6.92 -19.47 4.78
C ALA A 41 7.13 -18.00 4.31
N ARG A 42 6.35 -17.57 3.34
CA ARG A 42 6.51 -16.25 2.71
C ARG A 42 5.17 -15.53 2.61
N THR A 43 5.21 -14.21 2.67
CA THR A 43 4.04 -13.38 2.33
C THR A 43 4.44 -12.15 1.54
N SER A 44 3.58 -11.76 0.61
CA SER A 44 3.65 -10.49 -0.11
C SER A 44 2.34 -9.74 0.13
N VAL A 45 2.44 -8.47 0.46
CA VAL A 45 1.28 -7.57 0.63
C VAL A 45 1.48 -6.37 -0.26
N LEU A 46 0.60 -6.20 -1.23
CA LEU A 46 0.52 -5.04 -2.11
C LEU A 46 -0.75 -4.29 -1.75
N SER A 47 -0.61 -3.10 -1.15
CA SER A 47 -1.74 -2.28 -0.71
C SER A 47 -1.77 -0.97 -1.46
N MET A 48 -2.93 -0.57 -1.94
CA MET A 48 -3.13 0.75 -2.50
C MET A 48 -4.30 1.45 -1.83
N ALA A 49 -4.21 2.78 -1.71
CA ALA A 49 -5.27 3.62 -1.21
C ALA A 49 -5.38 4.91 -2.05
N PHE A 50 -6.61 5.32 -2.37
CA PHE A 50 -6.88 6.59 -3.01
C PHE A 50 -7.99 7.31 -2.24
N ALA A 51 -7.63 8.37 -1.51
CA ALA A 51 -8.54 9.13 -0.68
C ALA A 51 -8.87 10.49 -1.30
N ASN A 52 -10.14 10.77 -1.46
CA ASN A 52 -10.70 12.04 -1.90
C ASN A 52 -11.34 12.82 -0.74
N TYR A 53 -11.97 13.95 -1.06
CA TYR A 53 -12.67 14.80 -0.11
C TYR A 53 -13.56 14.00 0.86
N GLY A 54 -13.39 14.27 2.14
CA GLY A 54 -14.18 13.65 3.21
C GLY A 54 -13.89 12.16 3.46
N GLN A 55 -12.87 11.59 2.81
CA GLN A 55 -12.46 10.19 2.99
C GLN A 55 -11.25 10.07 3.89
N HIS A 56 -11.28 9.06 4.76
CA HIS A 56 -10.15 8.64 5.58
C HIS A 56 -9.93 7.13 5.39
N LEU A 57 -8.85 6.80 4.70
CA LEU A 57 -8.50 5.41 4.39
C LEU A 57 -7.30 5.01 5.26
N ASP A 58 -7.57 4.25 6.32
CA ASP A 58 -6.57 3.69 7.23
C ASP A 58 -6.34 2.22 6.80
N ALA A 59 -5.32 2.02 6.00
CA ALA A 59 -4.92 0.71 5.49
C ALA A 59 -3.64 0.24 6.20
N GLY A 60 -3.27 -1.02 5.99
CA GLY A 60 -2.03 -1.55 6.53
C GLY A 60 -2.00 -3.06 6.49
N CYS A 61 -1.07 -3.65 7.21
CA CYS A 61 -1.00 -5.09 7.34
C CYS A 61 -0.34 -5.50 8.65
N LYS A 62 -0.52 -6.78 9.00
CA LYS A 62 0.16 -7.41 10.14
C LYS A 62 0.85 -8.68 9.68
N VAL A 63 2.12 -8.85 10.06
CA VAL A 63 2.87 -10.07 9.77
C VAL A 63 3.50 -10.62 11.04
N TYR A 64 3.25 -11.89 11.31
CA TYR A 64 3.85 -12.63 12.42
C TYR A 64 4.83 -13.67 11.86
N HIS A 65 6.12 -13.45 12.11
CA HIS A 65 7.20 -14.39 11.81
C HIS A 65 7.40 -15.33 13.02
N ASN A 66 6.75 -16.48 13.03
CA ASN A 66 6.79 -17.44 14.13
C ASN A 66 7.80 -18.57 13.91
N ALA A 67 8.23 -18.81 12.67
CA ALA A 67 9.15 -19.87 12.25
C ALA A 67 10.44 -19.31 11.64
N PRO A 68 11.51 -20.11 11.56
CA PRO A 68 12.80 -19.65 11.02
C PRO A 68 12.73 -19.46 9.48
N HIS A 69 13.61 -18.60 8.97
CA HIS A 69 13.84 -18.35 7.54
C HIS A 69 12.58 -17.87 6.79
N THR A 70 11.64 -17.25 7.48
CA THR A 70 10.44 -16.68 6.86
C THR A 70 10.72 -15.31 6.24
N SER A 71 9.93 -14.92 5.25
CA SER A 71 10.10 -13.61 4.61
C SER A 71 8.79 -12.91 4.32
N SER A 72 8.80 -11.58 4.46
CA SER A 72 7.68 -10.73 4.08
C SER A 72 8.13 -9.53 3.25
N THR A 73 7.32 -9.17 2.26
CA THR A 73 7.48 -7.96 1.45
C THR A 73 6.16 -7.20 1.49
N LEU A 74 6.20 -5.97 2.00
CA LEU A 74 5.03 -5.13 2.22
C LEU A 74 5.21 -3.84 1.43
N ILE A 75 4.41 -3.65 0.39
CA ILE A 75 4.46 -2.46 -0.47
C ILE A 75 3.13 -1.75 -0.38
N SER A 76 3.17 -0.49 0.00
CA SER A 76 1.99 0.38 0.05
C SER A 76 2.19 1.60 -0.82
N LYS A 77 1.21 1.87 -1.69
CA LYS A 77 1.16 3.09 -2.48
C LYS A 77 -0.16 3.80 -2.24
N SER A 78 -0.08 5.07 -1.84
CA SER A 78 -1.29 5.84 -1.56
C SER A 78 -1.29 7.21 -2.25
N VAL A 79 -2.48 7.67 -2.56
CA VAL A 79 -2.72 9.02 -3.09
C VAL A 79 -3.81 9.68 -2.26
N ALA A 80 -3.59 10.92 -1.86
CA ALA A 80 -4.59 11.73 -1.18
C ALA A 80 -4.83 13.04 -1.95
N LYS A 81 -6.10 13.37 -2.20
CA LYS A 81 -6.56 14.49 -3.01
C LYS A 81 -7.73 15.21 -2.33
N ASP A 82 -7.85 16.51 -2.56
CA ASP A 82 -8.97 17.36 -2.13
C ASP A 82 -9.23 17.32 -0.61
N GLY A 83 -8.16 17.23 0.19
CA GLY A 83 -8.26 17.11 1.65
C GLY A 83 -8.56 15.69 2.14
N GLY A 84 -8.42 14.68 1.30
CA GLY A 84 -8.48 13.27 1.70
C GLY A 84 -7.33 12.89 2.63
N LYS A 85 -7.55 11.86 3.42
CA LYS A 85 -6.53 11.32 4.34
C LYS A 85 -6.26 9.85 4.09
N THR A 86 -4.97 9.50 3.98
CA THR A 86 -4.51 8.10 3.93
C THR A 86 -3.57 7.83 5.09
N ASP A 87 -3.81 6.74 5.83
CA ASP A 87 -2.88 6.26 6.85
C ASP A 87 -2.44 4.84 6.49
N TYR A 88 -1.18 4.51 6.74
CA TYR A 88 -0.68 3.15 6.60
C TYR A 88 -0.09 2.63 7.91
N ARG A 89 -0.59 1.48 8.38
CA ARG A 89 -0.12 0.82 9.61
C ARG A 89 0.54 -0.51 9.27
N GLY A 90 1.87 -0.50 9.18
CA GLY A 90 2.68 -1.71 9.01
C GLY A 90 3.07 -2.30 10.36
N SER A 91 2.63 -3.52 10.66
CA SER A 91 2.98 -4.22 11.90
C SER A 91 3.74 -5.51 11.60
N VAL A 92 4.98 -5.61 12.07
CA VAL A 92 5.81 -6.80 11.93
C VAL A 92 6.27 -7.31 13.29
N TYR A 93 5.96 -8.57 13.55
CA TYR A 93 6.37 -9.27 14.75
C TYR A 93 7.35 -10.41 14.40
N PHE A 94 8.53 -10.39 15.01
CA PHE A 94 9.49 -11.49 14.94
C PHE A 94 9.51 -12.24 16.28
N GLY A 95 8.94 -13.43 16.25
CA GLY A 95 8.92 -14.33 17.43
C GLY A 95 10.31 -14.88 17.77
N LYS A 96 10.44 -15.53 18.93
CA LYS A 96 11.72 -16.11 19.40
C LYS A 96 12.32 -17.13 18.43
N ASN A 97 11.47 -17.83 17.66
CA ASN A 97 11.89 -18.89 16.74
C ASN A 97 12.12 -18.37 15.29
N SER A 98 12.05 -17.07 15.04
CA SER A 98 12.14 -16.48 13.70
C SER A 98 13.56 -16.30 13.17
N GLY A 99 14.55 -17.01 13.67
CA GLY A 99 15.94 -16.87 13.26
C GLY A 99 16.13 -16.98 11.73
N GLY A 100 16.92 -16.06 11.13
CA GLY A 100 17.16 -15.98 9.70
C GLY A 100 15.99 -15.41 8.90
N SER A 101 14.95 -14.88 9.55
CA SER A 101 13.80 -14.25 8.88
C SER A 101 14.07 -12.81 8.49
N LYS A 102 13.34 -12.33 7.48
CA LYS A 102 13.49 -10.97 6.94
C LYS A 102 12.15 -10.34 6.58
N SER A 103 12.06 -9.03 6.73
CA SER A 103 10.93 -8.22 6.29
C SER A 103 11.42 -6.96 5.58
N HIS A 104 10.78 -6.63 4.47
CA HIS A 104 10.97 -5.38 3.74
C HIS A 104 9.64 -4.65 3.65
N ILE A 105 9.63 -3.37 4.02
CA ILE A 105 8.44 -2.51 4.02
C ILE A 105 8.76 -1.26 3.21
N GLU A 106 7.94 -0.96 2.22
CA GLU A 106 8.02 0.25 1.39
C GLU A 106 6.65 0.95 1.41
N CYS A 107 6.63 2.22 1.82
CA CYS A 107 5.42 3.02 1.91
C CYS A 107 5.59 4.33 1.16
N ASP A 108 5.00 4.43 -0.01
CA ASP A 108 5.05 5.62 -0.84
C ASP A 108 3.69 6.33 -0.88
N THR A 109 3.71 7.65 -0.72
CA THR A 109 2.50 8.48 -0.79
C THR A 109 2.71 9.68 -1.70
N ILE A 110 1.70 9.97 -2.53
CA ILE A 110 1.58 11.24 -3.26
C ILE A 110 0.46 12.06 -2.63
N LEU A 111 0.79 13.29 -2.19
CA LEU A 111 -0.17 14.31 -1.82
C LEU A 111 -0.42 15.24 -3.01
N MET A 112 -1.68 15.34 -3.44
CA MET A 112 -2.07 16.12 -4.62
C MET A 112 -2.23 17.60 -4.32
N ASP A 113 -2.43 17.95 -3.04
CA ASP A 113 -2.67 19.31 -2.57
C ASP A 113 -2.18 19.50 -1.12
N ASP A 114 -2.27 20.74 -0.61
CA ASP A 114 -1.83 21.12 0.74
C ASP A 114 -2.86 20.79 1.85
N LEU A 115 -4.08 20.40 1.51
CA LEU A 115 -5.14 20.04 2.44
C LEU A 115 -5.13 18.56 2.75
N SER A 116 -4.61 17.76 1.84
CA SER A 116 -4.51 16.31 1.96
C SER A 116 -3.40 15.90 2.91
N SER A 117 -3.55 14.76 3.56
CA SER A 117 -2.59 14.27 4.55
C SER A 117 -2.38 12.76 4.48
N SER A 118 -1.20 12.33 4.93
CA SER A 118 -0.88 10.92 5.06
C SER A 118 0.05 10.69 6.25
N ASP A 119 -0.24 9.63 7.00
CA ASP A 119 0.61 9.17 8.09
C ASP A 119 1.07 7.74 7.85
N THR A 120 2.35 7.46 8.10
CA THR A 120 2.88 6.09 8.14
C THR A 120 3.22 5.73 9.57
N ILE A 121 2.58 4.68 10.09
CA ILE A 121 2.66 4.29 11.50
C ILE A 121 3.25 2.87 11.58
N PRO A 122 4.57 2.73 11.71
CA PRO A 122 5.21 1.44 11.88
C PRO A 122 5.06 0.92 13.30
N PHE A 123 4.81 -0.39 13.42
CA PHE A 123 4.87 -1.11 14.68
C PHE A 123 5.72 -2.37 14.52
N ASN A 124 6.92 -2.37 15.08
CA ASN A 124 7.87 -3.47 14.96
C ASN A 124 8.21 -4.03 16.32
N GLU A 125 8.00 -5.34 16.50
CA GLU A 125 8.30 -6.06 17.72
C GLU A 125 9.26 -7.22 17.41
N ILE A 126 10.48 -7.20 17.97
CA ILE A 126 11.56 -8.11 17.60
C ILE A 126 12.03 -8.87 18.84
N HIS A 127 11.81 -10.19 18.86
CA HIS A 127 12.23 -11.11 19.94
C HIS A 127 13.38 -12.05 19.55
N ASN A 128 14.00 -11.84 18.37
CA ASN A 128 15.14 -12.61 17.89
C ASN A 128 16.16 -11.67 17.23
N SER A 129 17.41 -11.73 17.68
CA SER A 129 18.46 -10.84 17.16
C SER A 129 18.98 -11.23 15.76
N ASN A 130 18.69 -12.46 15.29
CA ASN A 130 19.10 -12.95 13.98
C ASN A 130 17.99 -12.76 12.94
N VAL A 131 17.55 -11.52 12.77
CA VAL A 131 16.53 -11.14 11.76
C VAL A 131 16.94 -9.86 11.05
N ALA A 132 16.37 -9.60 9.87
CA ALA A 132 16.57 -8.37 9.13
C ALA A 132 15.23 -7.67 8.91
N LEU A 133 15.17 -6.37 9.19
CA LEU A 133 14.01 -5.52 8.93
C LEU A 133 14.46 -4.24 8.23
N GLU A 134 13.88 -4.00 7.06
CA GLU A 134 14.05 -2.76 6.30
C GLU A 134 12.70 -2.06 6.23
N HIS A 135 12.68 -0.75 6.48
CA HIS A 135 11.47 0.05 6.37
C HIS A 135 11.79 1.40 5.74
N GLU A 136 11.22 1.64 4.58
CA GLU A 136 11.31 2.90 3.86
C GLU A 136 9.93 3.55 3.78
N ALA A 137 9.88 4.87 3.98
CA ALA A 137 8.66 5.64 3.81
C ALA A 137 8.97 6.94 3.07
N LYS A 138 8.20 7.24 2.04
CA LYS A 138 8.33 8.44 1.23
C LYS A 138 6.99 9.11 1.04
N VAL A 139 6.93 10.39 1.36
CA VAL A 139 5.79 11.26 1.05
C VAL A 139 6.27 12.34 0.10
N SER A 140 5.59 12.50 -1.01
CA SER A 140 5.92 13.47 -2.04
C SER A 140 4.67 14.19 -2.54
N LYS A 141 4.85 15.35 -3.16
CA LYS A 141 3.83 16.00 -4.00
C LYS A 141 4.03 15.56 -5.44
N VAL A 142 3.03 15.79 -6.27
CA VAL A 142 3.17 15.67 -7.73
C VAL A 142 4.29 16.58 -8.19
N SER A 143 5.19 16.08 -9.02
CA SER A 143 6.35 16.84 -9.51
C SER A 143 5.90 17.94 -10.47
N GLU A 144 6.09 19.18 -10.06
CA GLU A 144 5.81 20.35 -10.91
C GLU A 144 6.64 20.34 -12.21
N ASP A 145 7.88 19.87 -12.15
CA ASP A 145 8.75 19.75 -13.33
C ASP A 145 8.20 18.71 -14.33
N GLN A 146 7.69 17.57 -13.84
CA GLN A 146 7.06 16.57 -14.69
C GLN A 146 5.76 17.09 -15.31
N LEU A 147 4.92 17.76 -14.54
CA LEU A 147 3.71 18.41 -15.04
C LEU A 147 4.05 19.43 -16.12
N TYR A 148 4.97 20.34 -15.83
CA TYR A 148 5.40 21.37 -16.79
C TYR A 148 5.94 20.74 -18.09
N TYR A 149 6.76 19.70 -18.00
CA TYR A 149 7.27 19.02 -19.17
C TYR A 149 6.15 18.40 -20.02
N MET A 150 5.19 17.73 -19.41
CA MET A 150 4.07 17.11 -20.13
C MET A 150 3.15 18.16 -20.75
N MET A 151 2.84 19.23 -20.01
CA MET A 151 2.05 20.37 -20.51
C MET A 151 2.73 21.09 -21.66
N SER A 152 4.05 21.22 -21.66
CA SER A 152 4.82 21.79 -22.77
C SER A 152 4.74 20.97 -24.07
N ARG A 153 4.33 19.70 -23.96
CA ARG A 153 4.06 18.79 -25.09
C ARG A 153 2.59 18.79 -25.54
N GLY A 154 1.76 19.64 -24.95
CA GLY A 154 0.36 19.81 -25.32
C GLY A 154 -0.61 18.89 -24.56
N ILE A 155 -0.14 18.19 -23.52
CA ILE A 155 -1.00 17.40 -22.61
C ILE A 155 -1.63 18.38 -21.62
N SER A 156 -2.92 18.26 -21.33
CA SER A 156 -3.58 19.07 -20.32
C SER A 156 -3.03 18.76 -18.93
N GLU A 157 -3.12 19.68 -17.98
CA GLU A 157 -2.66 19.47 -16.60
C GLU A 157 -3.38 18.29 -15.96
N GLU A 158 -4.67 18.19 -16.20
CA GLU A 158 -5.52 17.10 -15.68
C GLU A 158 -5.07 15.73 -16.21
N GLU A 159 -4.85 15.62 -17.51
CA GLU A 159 -4.37 14.40 -18.16
C GLU A 159 -2.95 14.04 -17.70
N ALA A 160 -2.04 15.03 -17.62
CA ALA A 160 -0.68 14.83 -17.12
C ALA A 160 -0.67 14.32 -15.68
N THR A 161 -1.51 14.89 -14.83
CA THR A 161 -1.66 14.47 -13.45
C THR A 161 -2.17 13.02 -13.35
N ALA A 162 -3.19 12.67 -14.13
CA ALA A 162 -3.73 11.30 -14.19
C ALA A 162 -2.66 10.30 -14.67
N MET A 163 -1.84 10.67 -15.66
CA MET A 163 -0.74 9.83 -16.13
C MET A 163 0.32 9.58 -15.03
N ILE A 164 0.68 10.61 -14.26
CA ILE A 164 1.64 10.48 -13.15
C ILE A 164 1.09 9.53 -12.08
N VAL A 165 -0.17 9.71 -11.68
CA VAL A 165 -0.81 8.85 -10.67
C VAL A 165 -0.93 7.40 -11.14
N ASN A 166 -1.35 7.18 -12.39
CA ASN A 166 -1.42 5.84 -12.96
C ASN A 166 -0.05 5.17 -13.02
N GLY A 167 1.00 5.90 -13.42
CA GLY A 167 2.37 5.40 -13.41
C GLY A 167 2.89 5.05 -12.00
N PHE A 168 2.49 5.83 -10.99
CA PHE A 168 2.83 5.57 -9.60
C PHE A 168 2.16 4.28 -9.07
N MET A 169 0.93 4.01 -9.48
CA MET A 169 0.17 2.82 -9.08
C MET A 169 0.49 1.58 -9.93
N GLU A 170 1.16 1.74 -11.06
CA GLU A 170 1.44 0.67 -12.03
C GLU A 170 2.09 -0.59 -11.41
N PRO A 171 3.04 -0.52 -10.45
CA PRO A 171 3.62 -1.71 -9.84
C PRO A 171 2.59 -2.64 -9.19
N ILE A 172 1.51 -2.07 -8.63
CA ILE A 172 0.43 -2.86 -8.02
C ILE A 172 -0.55 -3.36 -9.07
N THR A 173 -0.92 -2.50 -10.03
CA THR A 173 -1.89 -2.87 -11.07
C THR A 173 -1.39 -3.97 -11.99
N LYS A 174 -0.08 -4.09 -12.19
CA LYS A 174 0.55 -5.16 -13.00
C LYS A 174 0.46 -6.55 -12.37
N GLU A 175 0.34 -6.64 -11.06
CA GLU A 175 0.20 -7.92 -10.35
C GLU A 175 -1.25 -8.44 -10.37
N LEU A 176 -2.20 -7.61 -10.79
CA LEU A 176 -3.61 -8.00 -10.88
C LEU A 176 -3.91 -8.77 -12.19
N PRO A 177 -4.85 -9.73 -12.16
CA PRO A 177 -5.46 -10.23 -13.38
C PRO A 177 -6.01 -9.09 -14.23
N MET A 178 -5.95 -9.23 -15.57
CA MET A 178 -6.24 -8.14 -16.51
C MET A 178 -7.61 -7.47 -16.27
N GLU A 179 -8.63 -8.24 -15.94
CA GLU A 179 -9.98 -7.74 -15.68
C GLU A 179 -10.02 -6.79 -14.49
N TYR A 180 -9.34 -7.16 -13.40
CA TYR A 180 -9.24 -6.32 -12.21
C TYR A 180 -8.33 -5.11 -12.42
N ALA A 181 -7.25 -5.25 -13.17
CA ALA A 181 -6.37 -4.13 -13.50
C ALA A 181 -7.10 -3.05 -14.32
N VAL A 182 -7.92 -3.44 -15.31
CA VAL A 182 -8.73 -2.52 -16.10
C VAL A 182 -9.76 -1.80 -15.24
N GLU A 183 -10.49 -2.53 -14.39
CA GLU A 183 -11.48 -1.96 -13.47
C GLU A 183 -10.83 -0.98 -12.49
N LEU A 184 -9.70 -1.36 -11.90
CA LEU A 184 -8.98 -0.53 -10.95
C LEU A 184 -8.46 0.77 -11.59
N ASN A 185 -7.87 0.70 -12.78
CA ASN A 185 -7.42 1.88 -13.51
C ASN A 185 -8.61 2.81 -13.86
N SER A 186 -9.76 2.23 -14.21
CA SER A 186 -11.00 2.99 -14.43
C SER A 186 -11.44 3.72 -13.16
N LEU A 187 -11.46 3.04 -12.01
CA LEU A 187 -11.83 3.62 -10.72
C LEU A 187 -10.86 4.72 -10.28
N ILE A 188 -9.56 4.55 -10.49
CA ILE A 188 -8.56 5.61 -10.23
C ILE A 188 -8.84 6.83 -11.10
N THR A 189 -9.06 6.65 -12.40
CA THR A 189 -9.38 7.74 -13.33
C THR A 189 -10.64 8.48 -12.91
N MET A 190 -11.71 7.76 -12.61
CA MET A 190 -12.97 8.36 -12.11
C MET A 190 -12.76 9.12 -10.79
N SER A 191 -11.93 8.59 -9.89
CA SER A 191 -11.58 9.25 -8.63
C SER A 191 -10.77 10.53 -8.85
N MET A 192 -9.91 10.55 -9.89
CA MET A 192 -9.18 11.76 -10.30
C MET A 192 -10.10 12.85 -10.82
N GLU A 193 -11.13 12.49 -11.58
CA GLU A 193 -12.14 13.42 -12.13
C GLU A 193 -13.16 13.91 -11.08
N GLY A 194 -13.10 13.41 -9.84
CA GLY A 194 -14.04 13.76 -8.78
C GLY A 194 -15.45 13.18 -8.95
N SER A 195 -15.63 12.19 -9.83
CA SER A 195 -16.91 11.58 -10.17
C SER A 195 -17.30 10.37 -9.29
N VAL A 196 -16.43 9.99 -8.34
CA VAL A 196 -16.68 8.92 -7.37
C VAL A 196 -16.75 9.51 -5.96
N GLY A 197 -17.96 9.75 -5.49
CA GLY A 197 -18.28 10.28 -4.16
C GLY A 197 -19.42 9.52 -3.50
#